data_609ef05a355b5ca98cabca8711c63cb6
#
_entry.id   609ef05a355b5ca98cabca8711c63cb6
#
_cell.length_a   1.000
_cell.length_b   1.000
_cell.length_c   1.000
_cell.angle_alpha   90.00
_cell.angle_beta   90.00
_cell.angle_gamma   90.00
#
_symmetry.space_group_name_H-M   'P 1'
#
loop_
_entity.id
_entity.type
_entity.pdbx_description
1 polymer ?
#
loop_
_entity_poly.entity_id
_entity_poly.type
_entity_poly.pdbx_seq_one_letter_code
_entity_poly.pdbx_strand_id
1 'polypeptide(L)'
;AAGPVVELPKFVVTDSRELAPPEAWRYAEIPGFEILTNASDKATQRLIKDFEQFKEALALVWPIPNRSGVPTSLILCGRGGKFDAFVPSGKTSADRALASLFLKNKEQTAIIIDLQSSTLNILATDTTNDAATGTDSSYISVDHDKQLYREYVHFLLSTSEPRLPAWLEEGMAQIIMAMKVDPKYIVFGKLEDPNTISAQAGAVAAMNALMAADDPDGIQIAGAPAEDRDFNAALQRRALVPFPKFFAVTSDSPEAINPLGNNVWAKQSYAFVHMCLYGRGKRYQKAFGTFLTRLGKEPVSEELFKECFKMDYKKMLMELRGYIDFCDYQHQEYVLKGEGLGSGKPLVLRDATQSEVGRIKGEALALAGHHVKAKAELIAPYIRGEREPLLLAALGLYDRAHGDEVRGRTFIEAAAAAKVTRPRLYLELARYRYADALAKPGAGENFSAEQVSAILAPLLIARVQPPSMPEVYEVMTDAWAHSAETPKRDDVLFLIEGVRFFPGRLRMLYQAAVLSARANMLDVAHAFAEHGVKFAPDPKG
;
A
#
# COMPACT_ATOMS: atom_id res chain seq x y z
N ALA A 1 -20.45 -0.21 34.88
CA ALA A 1 -20.52 -1.67 34.97
C ALA A 1 -19.24 -2.24 34.34
N ALA A 2 -18.50 -3.07 35.06
CA ALA A 2 -17.38 -3.81 34.49
C ALA A 2 -17.94 -4.71 33.37
N GLY A 3 -17.36 -4.62 32.17
CA GLY A 3 -17.74 -5.48 31.06
C GLY A 3 -17.46 -6.97 31.38
N PRO A 4 -18.02 -7.90 30.60
CA PRO A 4 -17.80 -9.31 30.82
C PRO A 4 -16.29 -9.62 30.79
N VAL A 5 -15.82 -10.36 31.78
CA VAL A 5 -14.42 -10.84 31.83
C VAL A 5 -14.26 -11.89 30.75
N VAL A 6 -13.45 -11.60 29.73
CA VAL A 6 -13.12 -12.56 28.67
C VAL A 6 -11.93 -13.40 29.14
N GLU A 7 -12.11 -14.73 29.29
CA GLU A 7 -11.01 -15.63 29.60
C GLU A 7 -10.17 -15.88 28.35
N LEU A 8 -8.90 -15.48 28.40
CA LEU A 8 -7.98 -15.57 27.26
C LEU A 8 -7.50 -17.00 27.03
N PRO A 9 -7.30 -17.43 25.77
CA PRO A 9 -6.85 -18.78 25.43
C PRO A 9 -5.49 -19.13 26.04
N LYS A 10 -5.33 -20.39 26.47
CA LYS A 10 -4.06 -20.92 26.93
C LYS A 10 -3.37 -21.66 25.81
N PHE A 11 -2.10 -21.34 25.54
CA PHE A 11 -1.25 -22.10 24.62
C PHE A 11 -0.41 -23.08 25.43
N VAL A 12 -0.36 -24.34 24.97
CA VAL A 12 0.57 -25.32 25.49
C VAL A 12 1.80 -25.34 24.62
N VAL A 13 2.94 -24.94 25.16
CA VAL A 13 4.24 -25.00 24.50
C VAL A 13 4.89 -26.31 24.89
N THR A 14 5.07 -27.20 23.95
CA THR A 14 5.70 -28.52 24.19
C THR A 14 7.22 -28.44 24.21
N ASP A 15 7.79 -27.47 23.44
CA ASP A 15 9.22 -27.18 23.45
C ASP A 15 9.45 -25.65 23.34
N SER A 16 10.07 -25.07 24.37
CA SER A 16 10.38 -23.62 24.39
C SER A 16 11.38 -23.20 23.32
N ARG A 17 12.11 -24.13 22.71
CA ARG A 17 13.04 -23.86 21.61
C ARG A 17 12.33 -23.57 20.29
N GLU A 18 11.03 -23.90 20.17
CA GLU A 18 10.20 -23.54 19.02
C GLU A 18 9.81 -22.06 19.02
N LEU A 19 9.97 -21.36 20.14
CA LEU A 19 9.68 -19.93 20.21
C LEU A 19 10.88 -19.12 19.68
N ALA A 20 10.61 -18.25 18.72
CA ALA A 20 11.62 -17.30 18.26
C ALA A 20 12.24 -16.56 19.45
N PRO A 21 13.59 -16.47 19.54
CA PRO A 21 14.21 -15.74 20.63
C PRO A 21 13.81 -14.26 20.58
N PRO A 22 13.78 -13.56 21.74
CA PRO A 22 13.56 -12.12 21.76
C PRO A 22 14.61 -11.43 20.91
N GLU A 23 14.17 -10.58 20.00
CA GLU A 23 15.04 -9.78 19.15
C GLU A 23 15.06 -8.34 19.63
N ALA A 24 16.24 -7.72 19.61
CA ALA A 24 16.38 -6.30 19.90
C ALA A 24 16.01 -5.49 18.66
N TRP A 25 14.91 -4.76 18.75
CA TRP A 25 14.45 -3.80 17.75
C TRP A 25 14.20 -2.47 18.43
N ARG A 26 14.34 -1.38 17.66
CA ARG A 26 13.95 -0.04 18.09
C ARG A 26 12.58 0.28 17.50
N TYR A 27 11.81 1.07 18.22
CA TYR A 27 10.47 1.51 17.86
C TYR A 27 10.34 3.03 17.90
N ALA A 28 9.58 3.58 16.98
CA ALA A 28 9.14 4.97 16.99
C ALA A 28 7.79 5.10 16.28
N GLU A 29 7.13 6.22 16.50
CA GLU A 29 5.91 6.59 15.80
C GLU A 29 6.08 7.96 15.13
N ILE A 30 5.57 8.06 13.90
CA ILE A 30 5.37 9.32 13.20
C ILE A 30 3.94 9.35 12.65
N PRO A 31 3.39 10.51 12.29
CA PRO A 31 2.02 10.59 11.78
C PRO A 31 1.77 9.62 10.61
N GLY A 32 0.90 8.62 10.86
CA GLY A 32 0.49 7.60 9.91
C GLY A 32 1.40 6.36 9.84
N PHE A 33 2.48 6.29 10.62
CA PHE A 33 3.42 5.16 10.60
C PHE A 33 3.85 4.70 11.99
N GLU A 34 3.94 3.38 12.13
CA GLU A 34 4.68 2.72 13.20
C GLU A 34 6.01 2.24 12.61
N ILE A 35 7.13 2.63 13.21
CA ILE A 35 8.48 2.32 12.74
C ILE A 35 9.07 1.23 13.60
N LEU A 36 9.50 0.15 12.97
CA LEU A 36 10.28 -0.92 13.60
C LEU A 36 11.63 -1.03 12.89
N THR A 37 12.73 -0.84 13.61
CA THR A 37 14.07 -0.82 13.01
C THR A 37 15.09 -1.61 13.79
N ASN A 38 15.97 -2.32 13.09
CA ASN A 38 17.20 -2.89 13.63
C ASN A 38 18.46 -2.26 12.98
N ALA A 39 18.28 -1.15 12.25
CA ALA A 39 19.38 -0.30 11.81
C ALA A 39 19.87 0.59 12.96
N SER A 40 21.00 1.30 12.75
CA SER A 40 21.49 2.24 13.75
C SER A 40 20.51 3.40 13.94
N ASP A 41 20.46 3.93 15.17
CA ASP A 41 19.61 5.08 15.50
C ASP A 41 19.90 6.28 14.59
N LYS A 42 21.17 6.53 14.27
CA LYS A 42 21.61 7.61 13.39
C LYS A 42 21.09 7.46 11.96
N ALA A 43 21.20 6.24 11.38
CA ALA A 43 20.71 5.97 10.04
C ALA A 43 19.17 6.09 9.99
N THR A 44 18.49 5.54 11.00
CA THR A 44 17.02 5.63 11.10
C THR A 44 16.56 7.08 11.24
N GLN A 45 17.17 7.86 12.13
CA GLN A 45 16.80 9.28 12.34
C GLN A 45 17.00 10.11 11.08
N ARG A 46 18.10 9.88 10.35
CA ARG A 46 18.36 10.58 9.09
C ARG A 46 17.30 10.24 8.05
N LEU A 47 17.07 8.94 7.77
CA LEU A 47 16.09 8.49 6.78
C LEU A 47 14.69 9.02 7.08
N ILE A 48 14.26 8.95 8.34
CA ILE A 48 12.93 9.42 8.74
C ILE A 48 12.80 10.93 8.65
N LYS A 49 13.85 11.68 9.01
CA LYS A 49 13.85 13.13 8.83
C LYS A 49 13.68 13.52 7.36
N ASP A 50 14.46 12.89 6.45
CA ASP A 50 14.40 13.15 5.02
C ASP A 50 13.02 12.72 4.45
N PHE A 51 12.46 11.63 4.95
CA PHE A 51 11.12 11.17 4.61
C PHE A 51 10.01 12.14 5.08
N GLU A 52 10.09 12.70 6.27
CA GLU A 52 9.12 13.69 6.75
C GLU A 52 9.17 14.97 5.91
N GLN A 53 10.37 15.45 5.58
CA GLN A 53 10.53 16.58 4.65
C GLN A 53 9.98 16.28 3.26
N PHE A 54 10.19 15.06 2.77
CA PHE A 54 9.60 14.63 1.51
C PHE A 54 8.06 14.63 1.56
N LYS A 55 7.44 14.11 2.63
CA LYS A 55 5.98 14.14 2.80
C LYS A 55 5.43 15.56 2.80
N GLU A 56 6.11 16.47 3.49
CA GLU A 56 5.74 17.89 3.53
C GLU A 56 5.86 18.53 2.15
N ALA A 57 6.97 18.30 1.45
CA ALA A 57 7.19 18.76 0.09
C ALA A 57 6.14 18.23 -0.89
N LEU A 58 5.82 16.93 -0.81
CA LEU A 58 4.81 16.30 -1.65
C LEU A 58 3.42 16.91 -1.40
N ALA A 59 3.06 17.17 -0.15
CA ALA A 59 1.78 17.80 0.18
C ALA A 59 1.65 19.22 -0.40
N LEU A 60 2.76 19.95 -0.56
CA LEU A 60 2.77 21.29 -1.18
C LEU A 60 2.67 21.22 -2.71
N VAL A 61 3.35 20.27 -3.34
CA VAL A 61 3.45 20.18 -4.81
C VAL A 61 2.32 19.38 -5.41
N TRP A 62 1.97 18.28 -4.77
CA TRP A 62 0.92 17.37 -5.22
C TRP A 62 0.23 16.70 -4.03
N PRO A 63 -0.80 17.33 -3.48
CA PRO A 63 -1.50 16.81 -2.31
C PRO A 63 -2.31 15.56 -2.67
N ILE A 64 -1.76 14.38 -2.38
CA ILE A 64 -2.45 13.09 -2.48
C ILE A 64 -3.07 12.80 -1.10
N PRO A 65 -4.40 12.66 -0.99
CA PRO A 65 -5.04 12.41 0.29
C PRO A 65 -4.61 11.06 0.86
N ASN A 66 -4.07 11.04 2.07
CA ASN A 66 -3.92 9.80 2.82
C ASN A 66 -5.26 9.45 3.47
N ARG A 67 -5.89 8.39 3.02
CA ARG A 67 -7.18 7.89 3.53
C ARG A 67 -7.03 6.71 4.51
N SER A 68 -5.80 6.29 4.78
CA SER A 68 -5.55 5.22 5.74
C SER A 68 -5.60 5.76 7.17
N GLY A 69 -6.28 5.06 8.04
CA GLY A 69 -6.33 5.39 9.46
C GLY A 69 -5.73 4.32 10.35
N VAL A 70 -5.37 3.19 9.77
CA VAL A 70 -4.50 2.22 10.43
C VAL A 70 -3.06 2.64 10.17
N PRO A 71 -2.22 2.77 11.20
CA PRO A 71 -0.81 3.08 10.99
C PRO A 71 -0.15 2.08 10.05
N THR A 72 0.58 2.59 9.06
CA THR A 72 1.38 1.76 8.16
C THR A 72 2.63 1.32 8.88
N SER A 73 2.95 0.03 8.85
CA SER A 73 4.19 -0.47 9.40
C SER A 73 5.35 -0.13 8.46
N LEU A 74 6.33 0.63 8.96
CA LEU A 74 7.58 0.92 8.28
C LEU A 74 8.70 0.12 8.97
N ILE A 75 9.17 -0.93 8.29
CA ILE A 75 10.20 -1.81 8.81
C ILE A 75 11.53 -1.48 8.12
N LEU A 76 12.52 -1.05 8.90
CA LEU A 76 13.84 -0.71 8.41
C LEU A 76 14.82 -1.80 8.81
N CYS A 77 15.23 -2.60 7.84
CA CYS A 77 16.13 -3.74 8.05
C CYS A 77 17.58 -3.28 7.89
N GLY A 78 18.31 -3.26 9.00
CA GLY A 78 19.74 -3.03 9.04
C GLY A 78 20.53 -4.34 8.88
N ARG A 79 21.61 -4.48 9.65
CA ARG A 79 22.53 -5.62 9.55
C ARG A 79 21.89 -6.97 9.89
N GLY A 80 22.39 -8.02 9.28
CA GLY A 80 22.06 -9.41 9.63
C GLY A 80 20.97 -10.07 8.78
N GLY A 81 20.73 -9.61 7.54
CA GLY A 81 19.87 -10.30 6.57
C GLY A 81 18.39 -10.38 6.98
N LYS A 82 17.93 -9.48 7.83
CA LYS A 82 16.54 -9.51 8.34
C LYS A 82 15.49 -9.21 7.27
N PHE A 83 15.87 -8.51 6.20
CA PHE A 83 15.00 -8.20 5.08
C PHE A 83 14.50 -9.47 4.35
N ASP A 84 15.39 -10.46 4.16
CA ASP A 84 15.06 -11.69 3.45
C ASP A 84 13.89 -12.48 4.07
N ALA A 85 13.67 -12.30 5.37
CA ALA A 85 12.56 -12.95 6.05
C ALA A 85 11.18 -12.53 5.51
N PHE A 86 11.08 -11.31 4.96
CA PHE A 86 9.85 -10.72 4.45
C PHE A 86 9.65 -10.88 2.94
N VAL A 87 10.65 -11.39 2.23
CA VAL A 87 10.54 -11.62 0.78
C VAL A 87 9.45 -12.66 0.52
N PRO A 88 8.45 -12.38 -0.35
CA PRO A 88 7.35 -13.30 -0.62
C PRO A 88 7.82 -14.69 -1.03
N SER A 89 7.09 -15.73 -0.61
CA SER A 89 7.42 -17.14 -0.85
C SER A 89 7.67 -17.43 -2.33
N GLY A 90 8.72 -18.21 -2.62
CA GLY A 90 9.11 -18.58 -3.99
C GLY A 90 10.02 -17.57 -4.68
N LYS A 91 10.51 -16.56 -3.96
CA LYS A 91 11.44 -15.55 -4.46
C LYS A 91 12.54 -15.37 -3.44
N THR A 92 13.79 -15.39 -3.88
CA THR A 92 14.90 -15.00 -3.04
C THR A 92 15.33 -13.57 -3.38
N SER A 93 15.88 -12.83 -2.43
CA SER A 93 16.42 -11.49 -2.69
C SER A 93 17.56 -11.53 -3.72
N ALA A 94 18.29 -12.64 -3.78
CA ALA A 94 19.35 -12.85 -4.77
C ALA A 94 18.82 -13.04 -6.21
N ASP A 95 17.64 -13.63 -6.35
CA ASP A 95 17.00 -13.85 -7.66
C ASP A 95 16.32 -12.58 -8.19
N ARG A 96 16.18 -11.58 -7.33
CA ARG A 96 15.55 -10.30 -7.65
C ARG A 96 16.28 -9.22 -6.88
N ALA A 97 16.76 -8.24 -7.57
CA ALA A 97 17.35 -7.06 -6.96
C ALA A 97 16.30 -6.33 -6.09
N LEU A 98 16.05 -6.83 -4.87
CA LEU A 98 15.07 -6.31 -3.93
C LEU A 98 15.77 -5.38 -2.94
N ALA A 99 15.38 -4.12 -2.90
CA ALA A 99 15.83 -3.15 -1.89
C ALA A 99 14.68 -2.69 -1.01
N SER A 100 13.45 -2.92 -1.46
CA SER A 100 12.24 -2.53 -0.74
C SER A 100 11.10 -3.50 -1.04
N LEU A 101 10.10 -3.51 -0.18
CA LEU A 101 8.86 -4.25 -0.34
C LEU A 101 7.69 -3.34 0.05
N PHE A 102 6.69 -3.30 -0.81
CA PHE A 102 5.38 -2.75 -0.48
C PHE A 102 4.38 -3.90 -0.40
N LEU A 103 3.92 -4.18 0.81
CA LEU A 103 3.00 -5.26 1.09
C LEU A 103 1.66 -4.68 1.56
N LYS A 104 0.57 -5.14 0.99
CA LYS A 104 -0.76 -4.62 1.31
C LYS A 104 -1.83 -5.71 1.25
N ASN A 105 -2.78 -5.65 2.15
CA ASN A 105 -4.08 -6.30 2.03
C ASN A 105 -5.21 -5.23 2.11
N LYS A 106 -6.45 -5.65 2.38
CA LYS A 106 -7.60 -4.74 2.47
C LYS A 106 -7.54 -3.77 3.66
N GLU A 107 -6.75 -4.06 4.67
CA GLU A 107 -6.71 -3.36 5.95
C GLU A 107 -5.33 -2.83 6.30
N GLN A 108 -4.30 -3.65 6.07
CA GLN A 108 -2.96 -3.37 6.53
C GLN A 108 -2.01 -3.11 5.38
N THR A 109 -1.00 -2.33 5.68
CA THR A 109 0.10 -2.02 4.77
C THR A 109 1.41 -2.09 5.52
N ALA A 110 2.43 -2.66 4.91
CA ALA A 110 3.80 -2.62 5.37
C ALA A 110 4.73 -2.15 4.26
N ILE A 111 5.60 -1.22 4.59
CA ILE A 111 6.73 -0.80 3.77
C ILE A 111 7.99 -1.33 4.47
N ILE A 112 8.81 -2.08 3.75
CA ILE A 112 10.00 -2.71 4.30
C ILE A 112 11.18 -2.29 3.43
N ILE A 113 12.20 -1.72 4.06
CA ILE A 113 13.40 -1.21 3.37
C ILE A 113 14.61 -1.98 3.86
N ASP A 114 15.42 -2.47 2.93
CA ASP A 114 16.73 -3.04 3.22
C ASP A 114 17.79 -1.93 3.23
N LEU A 115 18.26 -1.56 4.41
CA LEU A 115 19.31 -0.55 4.58
C LEU A 115 20.73 -1.15 4.56
N GLN A 116 20.84 -2.47 4.45
CA GLN A 116 22.13 -3.14 4.48
C GLN A 116 22.87 -3.03 3.14
N SER A 117 22.14 -3.11 2.03
CA SER A 117 22.73 -3.20 0.70
C SER A 117 22.47 -1.93 -0.11
N SER A 118 23.50 -1.09 -0.27
CA SER A 118 23.46 0.06 -1.18
C SER A 118 23.73 -0.31 -2.64
N THR A 119 24.13 -1.55 -2.89
CA THR A 119 24.46 -2.03 -4.23
C THR A 119 23.95 -3.44 -4.43
N LEU A 120 23.16 -3.63 -5.47
CA LEU A 120 22.60 -4.93 -5.85
C LEU A 120 23.29 -5.44 -7.10
N ASN A 121 23.65 -6.72 -7.10
CA ASN A 121 24.15 -7.41 -8.29
C ASN A 121 22.95 -7.95 -9.08
N ILE A 122 22.80 -7.50 -10.32
CA ILE A 122 21.81 -8.05 -11.24
C ILE A 122 22.53 -9.09 -12.10
N LEU A 123 22.21 -10.35 -11.88
CA LEU A 123 22.58 -11.39 -12.82
C LEU A 123 21.85 -11.14 -14.14
N ALA A 124 22.57 -11.20 -15.25
CA ALA A 124 22.11 -10.89 -16.61
C ALA A 124 20.90 -11.74 -17.11
N THR A 125 20.38 -12.65 -16.30
CA THR A 125 19.28 -13.56 -16.65
C THR A 125 17.90 -12.89 -16.69
N ASP A 126 17.74 -11.66 -16.16
CA ASP A 126 16.43 -10.98 -16.14
C ASP A 126 16.23 -9.97 -17.29
N THR A 127 17.22 -9.80 -18.15
CA THR A 127 17.06 -9.03 -19.38
C THR A 127 16.61 -9.95 -20.51
N THR A 128 15.31 -10.18 -20.60
CA THR A 128 14.72 -10.80 -21.78
C THR A 128 15.18 -10.07 -23.04
N ASN A 129 16.04 -10.74 -23.82
CA ASN A 129 16.41 -10.41 -25.21
C ASN A 129 17.54 -9.42 -25.48
N ASP A 130 18.58 -9.30 -24.69
CA ASP A 130 19.85 -8.78 -25.24
C ASP A 130 20.98 -9.85 -25.17
N ALA A 131 20.99 -10.70 -26.21
CA ALA A 131 22.07 -11.68 -26.47
C ALA A 131 23.37 -11.03 -26.95
N ALA A 132 23.62 -9.75 -26.63
CA ALA A 132 24.71 -8.99 -27.24
C ALA A 132 25.78 -8.47 -26.27
N THR A 133 25.65 -8.68 -24.96
CA THR A 133 26.75 -8.27 -24.07
C THR A 133 27.12 -9.39 -23.13
N GLY A 134 28.38 -9.86 -23.28
CA GLY A 134 28.94 -10.92 -22.48
C GLY A 134 28.92 -10.65 -20.98
N THR A 135 28.93 -11.70 -20.25
CA THR A 135 29.33 -12.02 -18.86
C THR A 135 29.64 -10.90 -17.84
N ASP A 136 29.23 -9.66 -18.02
CA ASP A 136 29.44 -8.60 -17.05
C ASP A 136 28.27 -8.48 -16.10
N SER A 137 28.52 -8.86 -14.84
CA SER A 137 27.59 -8.58 -13.73
C SER A 137 27.37 -7.06 -13.63
N SER A 138 26.14 -6.62 -13.89
CA SER A 138 25.76 -5.22 -13.71
C SER A 138 25.39 -4.97 -12.26
N TYR A 139 25.90 -3.90 -11.69
CA TYR A 139 25.56 -3.47 -10.34
C TYR A 139 24.62 -2.28 -10.39
N ILE A 140 23.58 -2.31 -9.56
CA ILE A 140 22.71 -1.17 -9.35
C ILE A 140 23.02 -0.55 -7.98
N SER A 141 23.36 0.73 -7.99
CA SER A 141 23.41 1.53 -6.77
C SER A 141 21.98 1.94 -6.38
N VAL A 142 21.58 1.62 -5.17
CA VAL A 142 20.23 1.88 -4.64
C VAL A 142 20.26 3.09 -3.73
N ASP A 143 19.38 4.04 -4.02
CA ASP A 143 19.07 5.16 -3.14
C ASP A 143 17.87 4.78 -2.25
N HIS A 144 18.13 4.46 -0.98
CA HIS A 144 17.12 4.01 -0.03
C HIS A 144 16.07 5.08 0.29
N ASP A 145 16.45 6.36 0.29
CA ASP A 145 15.52 7.46 0.50
C ASP A 145 14.49 7.48 -0.65
N LYS A 146 14.98 7.38 -1.88
CA LYS A 146 14.14 7.36 -3.08
C LYS A 146 13.29 6.11 -3.17
N GLN A 147 13.79 4.95 -2.74
CA GLN A 147 12.98 3.74 -2.66
C GLN A 147 11.84 3.91 -1.64
N LEU A 148 12.11 4.47 -0.47
CA LEU A 148 11.06 4.76 0.51
C LEU A 148 10.01 5.72 -0.07
N TYR A 149 10.42 6.75 -0.81
CA TYR A 149 9.50 7.69 -1.46
C TYR A 149 8.61 6.99 -2.48
N ARG A 150 9.18 6.10 -3.31
CA ARG A 150 8.42 5.31 -4.28
C ARG A 150 7.37 4.43 -3.60
N GLU A 151 7.76 3.66 -2.59
CA GLU A 151 6.83 2.79 -1.87
C GLU A 151 5.74 3.59 -1.12
N TYR A 152 6.09 4.76 -0.61
CA TYR A 152 5.10 5.67 -0.01
C TYR A 152 4.08 6.18 -1.03
N VAL A 153 4.52 6.51 -2.24
CA VAL A 153 3.60 6.92 -3.31
C VAL A 153 2.68 5.78 -3.71
N HIS A 154 3.20 4.56 -3.87
CA HIS A 154 2.38 3.38 -4.08
C HIS A 154 1.35 3.20 -2.96
N PHE A 155 1.75 3.39 -1.71
CA PHE A 155 0.82 3.38 -0.58
C PHE A 155 -0.30 4.40 -0.75
N LEU A 156 0.02 5.67 -1.03
CA LEU A 156 -0.99 6.72 -1.20
C LEU A 156 -1.94 6.43 -2.36
N LEU A 157 -1.40 6.07 -3.52
CA LEU A 157 -2.20 5.82 -4.72
C LEU A 157 -3.04 4.54 -4.62
N SER A 158 -2.54 3.52 -3.89
CA SER A 158 -3.26 2.27 -3.68
C SER A 158 -4.54 2.39 -2.86
N THR A 159 -4.74 3.53 -2.17
CA THR A 159 -5.96 3.82 -1.40
C THR A 159 -7.06 4.50 -2.22
N SER A 160 -6.81 4.77 -3.51
CA SER A 160 -7.80 5.40 -4.40
C SER A 160 -8.93 4.44 -4.75
N GLU A 161 -10.16 4.95 -4.74
CA GLU A 161 -11.35 4.26 -5.25
C GLU A 161 -12.00 5.09 -6.37
N PRO A 162 -12.15 4.57 -7.59
CA PRO A 162 -11.62 3.28 -8.06
C PRO A 162 -10.07 3.26 -8.08
N ARG A 163 -9.49 2.04 -7.99
CA ARG A 163 -8.02 1.89 -8.04
C ARG A 163 -7.48 2.40 -9.36
N LEU A 164 -6.37 3.11 -9.30
CA LEU A 164 -5.70 3.62 -10.48
C LEU A 164 -5.13 2.47 -11.32
N PRO A 165 -5.06 2.62 -12.65
CA PRO A 165 -4.34 1.67 -13.51
C PRO A 165 -2.87 1.54 -13.10
N ALA A 166 -2.33 0.31 -13.15
CA ALA A 166 -0.97 0.02 -12.70
C ALA A 166 0.11 0.90 -13.36
N TRP A 167 -0.02 1.14 -14.67
CA TRP A 167 0.90 2.01 -15.41
C TRP A 167 0.89 3.46 -14.94
N LEU A 168 -0.27 3.95 -14.49
CA LEU A 168 -0.39 5.32 -13.94
C LEU A 168 0.21 5.39 -12.56
N GLU A 169 -0.09 4.41 -11.71
CA GLU A 169 0.46 4.29 -10.36
C GLU A 169 1.99 4.26 -10.40
N GLU A 170 2.57 3.40 -11.25
CA GLU A 170 4.02 3.30 -11.42
C GLU A 170 4.65 4.58 -12.01
N GLY A 171 4.06 5.13 -13.08
CA GLY A 171 4.58 6.35 -13.71
C GLY A 171 4.58 7.55 -12.75
N MET A 172 3.54 7.67 -11.95
CA MET A 172 3.45 8.69 -10.90
C MET A 172 4.47 8.47 -9.79
N ALA A 173 4.61 7.22 -9.33
CA ALA A 173 5.57 6.87 -8.30
C ALA A 173 7.00 7.24 -8.72
N GLN A 174 7.38 6.98 -9.96
CA GLN A 174 8.71 7.34 -10.47
C GLN A 174 8.91 8.86 -10.64
N ILE A 175 7.90 9.60 -11.12
CA ILE A 175 7.99 11.06 -11.19
C ILE A 175 8.20 11.67 -9.80
N ILE A 176 7.47 11.18 -8.82
CA ILE A 176 7.53 11.70 -7.45
C ILE A 176 8.81 11.24 -6.75
N MET A 177 9.25 9.99 -6.96
CA MET A 177 10.52 9.48 -6.46
C MET A 177 11.71 10.34 -6.90
N ALA A 178 11.68 10.87 -8.14
CA ALA A 178 12.71 11.75 -8.67
C ALA A 178 12.68 13.17 -8.09
N MET A 179 11.68 13.52 -7.26
CA MET A 179 11.58 14.83 -6.63
C MET A 179 12.82 15.11 -5.77
N LYS A 180 13.42 16.29 -5.98
CA LYS A 180 14.49 16.81 -5.12
C LYS A 180 13.92 17.75 -4.09
N VAL A 181 14.22 17.50 -2.86
CA VAL A 181 13.78 18.31 -1.72
C VAL A 181 15.00 18.97 -1.10
N ASP A 182 15.01 20.28 -1.11
CA ASP A 182 16.01 21.12 -0.46
C ASP A 182 15.27 22.03 0.55
N PRO A 183 15.89 22.48 1.63
CA PRO A 183 15.23 23.38 2.58
C PRO A 183 14.63 24.66 1.97
N LYS A 184 15.13 25.11 0.84
CA LYS A 184 14.71 26.36 0.18
C LYS A 184 13.95 26.17 -1.14
N TYR A 185 14.05 25.03 -1.78
CA TYR A 185 13.38 24.77 -3.06
C TYR A 185 13.01 23.29 -3.23
N ILE A 186 12.00 23.05 -4.04
CA ILE A 186 11.56 21.71 -4.45
C ILE A 186 11.64 21.65 -5.97
N VAL A 187 12.35 20.65 -6.50
CA VAL A 187 12.37 20.36 -7.95
C VAL A 187 11.48 19.15 -8.19
N PHE A 188 10.47 19.34 -9.05
CA PHE A 188 9.48 18.32 -9.35
C PHE A 188 9.32 18.08 -10.85
N GLY A 189 9.19 16.82 -11.24
CA GLY A 189 9.06 16.45 -12.66
C GLY A 189 10.38 16.46 -13.42
N LYS A 190 11.54 16.56 -12.76
CA LYS A 190 12.82 16.34 -13.38
C LYS A 190 12.99 14.87 -13.70
N LEU A 191 13.52 14.57 -14.89
CA LEU A 191 13.82 13.22 -15.28
C LEU A 191 15.16 12.80 -14.69
N GLU A 192 15.10 12.00 -13.65
CA GLU A 192 16.28 11.39 -13.05
C GLU A 192 15.93 9.96 -12.62
N ASP A 193 16.78 9.02 -12.95
CA ASP A 193 16.72 7.68 -12.38
C ASP A 193 17.62 7.64 -11.15
N PRO A 194 17.08 7.53 -9.93
CA PRO A 194 17.89 7.46 -8.73
C PRO A 194 18.67 6.14 -8.63
N ASN A 195 18.20 5.09 -9.32
CA ASN A 195 18.87 3.80 -9.36
C ASN A 195 19.76 3.74 -10.59
N THR A 196 21.05 3.88 -10.39
CA THR A 196 22.04 3.93 -11.49
C THR A 196 22.71 2.60 -11.70
N ILE A 197 22.73 2.13 -12.96
CA ILE A 197 23.51 0.96 -13.36
C ILE A 197 24.93 1.45 -13.69
N SER A 198 25.94 0.91 -13.04
CA SER A 198 27.33 1.30 -13.25
C SER A 198 28.25 0.11 -13.19
N ALA A 199 29.13 -0.03 -14.18
CA ALA A 199 30.23 -0.99 -14.14
C ALA A 199 31.20 -0.70 -12.98
N GLN A 200 31.28 0.54 -12.50
CA GLN A 200 32.12 0.97 -11.40
C GLN A 200 31.49 0.77 -10.03
N ALA A 201 30.17 0.53 -9.96
CA ALA A 201 29.46 0.36 -8.69
C ALA A 201 30.00 -0.82 -7.87
N GLY A 202 30.51 -1.86 -8.52
CA GLY A 202 31.16 -2.99 -7.85
C GLY A 202 32.42 -2.61 -7.09
N ALA A 203 33.26 -1.75 -7.66
CA ALA A 203 34.47 -1.25 -7.01
C ALA A 203 34.14 -0.34 -5.83
N VAL A 204 33.11 0.52 -5.98
CA VAL A 204 32.61 1.39 -4.90
C VAL A 204 31.96 0.55 -3.79
N ALA A 205 31.20 -0.50 -4.13
CA ALA A 205 30.61 -1.40 -3.15
C ALA A 205 31.67 -2.16 -2.34
N ALA A 206 32.73 -2.65 -3.01
CA ALA A 206 33.86 -3.31 -2.34
C ALA A 206 34.57 -2.33 -1.40
N MET A 207 34.81 -1.10 -1.84
CA MET A 207 35.41 -0.05 -1.03
C MET A 207 34.55 0.31 0.19
N ASN A 208 33.25 0.49 -0.01
CA ASN A 208 32.30 0.78 1.07
C ASN A 208 32.20 -0.39 2.06
N ALA A 209 32.25 -1.63 1.59
CA ALA A 209 32.27 -2.81 2.46
C ALA A 209 33.56 -2.88 3.30
N LEU A 210 34.69 -2.49 2.70
CA LEU A 210 35.96 -2.41 3.41
C LEU A 210 35.95 -1.31 4.48
N MET A 211 35.44 -0.12 4.14
CA MET A 211 35.33 1.00 5.07
C MET A 211 34.31 0.73 6.20
N ALA A 212 33.21 0.05 5.90
CA ALA A 212 32.20 -0.33 6.89
C ALA A 212 32.70 -1.40 7.87
N ALA A 213 33.78 -2.13 7.54
CA ALA A 213 34.44 -3.04 8.48
C ALA A 213 35.18 -2.28 9.59
N ASP A 214 35.72 -1.10 9.27
CA ASP A 214 36.48 -0.26 10.21
C ASP A 214 35.57 0.79 10.92
N ASP A 215 34.63 1.39 10.19
CA ASP A 215 33.66 2.35 10.73
C ASP A 215 32.26 2.07 10.15
N PRO A 216 31.43 1.29 10.84
CA PRO A 216 30.11 0.90 10.38
C PRO A 216 29.11 2.05 10.15
N ASP A 217 29.31 3.17 10.84
CA ASP A 217 28.48 4.38 10.74
C ASP A 217 29.17 5.49 9.91
N GLY A 218 30.31 5.16 9.29
CA GLY A 218 31.12 6.07 8.47
C GLY A 218 30.39 6.52 7.20
N ILE A 219 30.93 7.60 6.62
CA ILE A 219 30.43 8.14 5.35
C ILE A 219 30.72 7.13 4.24
N GLN A 220 29.66 6.59 3.62
CA GLN A 220 29.81 5.78 2.43
C GLN A 220 30.24 6.68 1.24
N ILE A 221 31.16 6.18 0.42
CA ILE A 221 31.53 6.85 -0.82
C ILE A 221 30.30 6.79 -1.73
N ALA A 222 29.78 7.96 -2.12
CA ALA A 222 28.76 8.03 -3.14
C ALA A 222 29.28 7.37 -4.41
N GLY A 223 28.48 6.52 -5.04
CA GLY A 223 28.82 5.93 -6.34
C GLY A 223 29.19 7.03 -7.33
N ALA A 224 30.05 6.70 -8.29
CA ALA A 224 30.41 7.62 -9.36
C ALA A 224 29.12 8.25 -9.94
N PRO A 225 29.09 9.57 -10.19
CA PRO A 225 27.93 10.20 -10.79
C PRO A 225 27.63 9.46 -12.10
N ALA A 226 26.42 8.89 -12.18
CA ALA A 226 26.00 8.29 -13.42
C ALA A 226 25.87 9.40 -14.46
N GLU A 227 26.50 9.21 -15.59
CA GLU A 227 26.48 10.17 -16.67
C GLU A 227 25.07 10.34 -17.26
N ASP A 228 24.21 9.28 -17.14
CA ASP A 228 22.83 9.29 -17.63
C ASP A 228 21.85 8.76 -16.57
N ARG A 229 21.09 9.66 -15.96
CA ARG A 229 20.08 9.35 -14.92
C ARG A 229 18.63 9.52 -15.40
N ASP A 230 18.41 9.63 -16.69
CA ASP A 230 17.08 9.80 -17.23
C ASP A 230 16.51 8.49 -17.80
N PHE A 231 15.23 8.49 -18.15
CA PHE A 231 14.61 7.32 -18.76
C PHE A 231 15.14 7.04 -20.18
N ASN A 232 15.80 8.02 -20.83
CA ASN A 232 16.42 7.83 -22.14
C ASN A 232 17.50 6.74 -22.05
N ALA A 233 18.40 6.81 -21.07
CA ALA A 233 19.40 5.77 -20.84
C ALA A 233 18.76 4.38 -20.63
N ALA A 234 17.67 4.31 -19.85
CA ALA A 234 16.96 3.07 -19.58
C ALA A 234 16.19 2.50 -20.77
N LEU A 235 15.68 3.35 -21.67
CA LEU A 235 14.82 2.97 -22.81
C LEU A 235 15.53 3.07 -24.16
N GLN A 236 16.70 3.70 -24.23
CA GLN A 236 17.47 3.85 -25.45
C GLN A 236 17.78 2.48 -26.05
N ARG A 237 17.56 2.36 -27.35
CA ARG A 237 17.75 1.11 -28.12
C ARG A 237 16.88 -0.07 -27.70
N ARG A 238 15.95 0.09 -26.77
CA ARG A 238 14.99 -0.96 -26.38
C ARG A 238 13.66 -0.80 -27.10
N ALA A 239 13.03 -1.90 -27.46
CA ALA A 239 11.69 -1.90 -28.01
C ALA A 239 10.69 -1.49 -26.90
N LEU A 240 9.84 -0.49 -27.21
CA LEU A 240 8.75 -0.14 -26.31
C LEU A 240 7.66 -1.21 -26.34
N VAL A 241 7.02 -1.40 -25.20
CA VAL A 241 5.88 -2.31 -25.07
C VAL A 241 4.69 -1.71 -25.84
N PRO A 242 4.07 -2.44 -26.79
CA PRO A 242 2.86 -1.97 -27.48
C PRO A 242 1.73 -1.63 -26.51
N PHE A 243 1.01 -0.52 -26.72
CA PHE A 243 0.00 -0.04 -25.79
C PHE A 243 -1.08 -1.06 -25.40
N PRO A 244 -1.55 -1.97 -26.27
CA PRO A 244 -2.47 -3.03 -25.84
C PRO A 244 -1.91 -3.91 -24.73
N LYS A 245 -0.62 -4.28 -24.81
CA LYS A 245 0.07 -5.06 -23.76
C LYS A 245 0.42 -4.18 -22.57
N PHE A 246 0.84 -2.94 -22.81
CA PHE A 246 1.20 -1.96 -21.79
C PHE A 246 0.04 -1.67 -20.83
N PHE A 247 -1.16 -1.41 -21.37
CA PHE A 247 -2.35 -1.13 -20.56
C PHE A 247 -3.00 -2.38 -19.95
N ALA A 248 -2.69 -3.58 -20.46
CA ALA A 248 -3.20 -4.83 -19.91
C ALA A 248 -2.49 -5.26 -18.61
N VAL A 249 -1.34 -4.66 -18.28
CA VAL A 249 -0.61 -4.97 -17.05
C VAL A 249 -1.43 -4.48 -15.85
N THR A 250 -1.69 -5.41 -14.93
CA THR A 250 -2.36 -5.15 -13.66
C THR A 250 -1.34 -5.04 -12.53
N SER A 251 -1.76 -4.57 -11.37
CA SER A 251 -0.89 -4.48 -10.19
C SER A 251 -0.34 -5.82 -9.69
N ASP A 252 -0.97 -6.92 -10.09
CA ASP A 252 -0.52 -8.27 -9.73
C ASP A 252 0.36 -8.91 -10.81
N SER A 253 0.57 -8.22 -11.93
CA SER A 253 1.43 -8.70 -13.03
C SER A 253 2.91 -8.62 -12.63
N PRO A 254 3.75 -9.58 -13.10
CA PRO A 254 5.18 -9.58 -12.80
C PRO A 254 5.90 -8.28 -13.16
N GLU A 255 5.46 -7.61 -14.24
CA GLU A 255 6.01 -6.34 -14.70
C GLU A 255 5.76 -5.20 -13.70
N ALA A 256 4.60 -5.19 -13.04
CA ALA A 256 4.23 -4.20 -12.05
C ALA A 256 4.84 -4.47 -10.67
N ILE A 257 5.13 -5.75 -10.35
CA ILE A 257 5.76 -6.16 -9.10
C ILE A 257 7.29 -6.00 -9.16
N ASN A 258 7.82 -5.15 -10.00
CA ASN A 258 9.27 -4.87 -10.06
C ASN A 258 9.68 -3.91 -8.95
N PRO A 259 10.46 -4.36 -7.93
CA PRO A 259 10.74 -3.55 -6.75
C PRO A 259 11.57 -2.30 -7.01
N LEU A 260 12.43 -2.33 -8.03
CA LEU A 260 13.26 -1.17 -8.40
C LEU A 260 12.61 -0.26 -9.44
N GLY A 261 11.52 -0.74 -10.09
CA GLY A 261 10.90 0.00 -11.18
C GLY A 261 11.82 0.24 -12.38
N ASN A 262 12.75 -0.70 -12.66
CA ASN A 262 13.79 -0.54 -13.68
C ASN A 262 13.54 -1.34 -14.97
N ASN A 263 12.44 -2.09 -15.06
CA ASN A 263 12.08 -2.80 -16.29
C ASN A 263 11.52 -1.86 -17.36
N VAL A 264 11.44 -2.33 -18.60
CA VAL A 264 10.98 -1.54 -19.75
C VAL A 264 9.56 -1.00 -19.53
N TRP A 265 8.65 -1.79 -18.98
CA TRP A 265 7.27 -1.37 -18.73
C TRP A 265 7.21 -0.22 -17.71
N ALA A 266 7.94 -0.33 -16.60
CA ALA A 266 7.97 0.71 -15.56
C ALA A 266 8.59 2.02 -16.08
N LYS A 267 9.71 1.94 -16.81
CA LYS A 267 10.33 3.13 -17.41
C LYS A 267 9.46 3.73 -18.53
N GLN A 268 8.76 2.90 -19.29
CA GLN A 268 7.79 3.40 -20.28
C GLN A 268 6.59 4.06 -19.60
N SER A 269 6.13 3.54 -18.46
CA SER A 269 5.08 4.17 -17.64
C SER A 269 5.52 5.56 -17.18
N TYR A 270 6.75 5.67 -16.68
CA TYR A 270 7.36 6.95 -16.32
C TYR A 270 7.42 7.92 -17.52
N ALA A 271 7.99 7.49 -18.64
CA ALA A 271 8.11 8.30 -19.84
C ALA A 271 6.74 8.76 -20.39
N PHE A 272 5.75 7.86 -20.43
CA PHE A 272 4.41 8.16 -20.92
C PHE A 272 3.67 9.16 -20.04
N VAL A 273 3.65 8.94 -18.72
CA VAL A 273 3.00 9.87 -17.79
C VAL A 273 3.71 11.22 -17.78
N HIS A 274 5.04 11.23 -17.78
CA HIS A 274 5.83 12.44 -17.84
C HIS A 274 5.56 13.23 -19.15
N MET A 275 5.54 12.56 -20.30
CA MET A 275 5.19 13.19 -21.59
C MET A 275 3.80 13.82 -21.56
N CYS A 276 2.83 13.12 -20.97
CA CYS A 276 1.46 13.62 -20.86
C CYS A 276 1.34 14.86 -19.97
N LEU A 277 2.13 14.94 -18.90
CA LEU A 277 2.08 16.04 -17.94
C LEU A 277 2.97 17.23 -18.35
N TYR A 278 4.17 16.96 -18.86
CA TYR A 278 5.21 17.97 -19.07
C TYR A 278 5.68 18.10 -20.53
N GLY A 279 5.29 17.18 -21.42
CA GLY A 279 5.76 17.18 -22.81
C GLY A 279 5.32 18.41 -23.60
N ARG A 280 6.27 18.99 -24.38
CA ARG A 280 6.10 20.06 -25.38
C ARG A 280 4.92 21.02 -25.12
N GLY A 281 5.10 21.97 -24.21
CA GLY A 281 4.07 22.96 -23.91
C GLY A 281 2.79 22.38 -23.30
N LYS A 282 2.89 21.22 -22.64
CA LYS A 282 1.75 20.53 -21.99
C LYS A 282 0.66 20.09 -22.98
N ARG A 283 1.05 19.80 -24.22
CA ARG A 283 0.14 19.44 -25.33
C ARG A 283 -0.86 18.36 -24.97
N TYR A 284 -0.44 17.35 -24.22
CA TYR A 284 -1.27 16.19 -23.89
C TYR A 284 -2.01 16.31 -22.57
N GLN A 285 -1.72 17.31 -21.73
CA GLN A 285 -2.24 17.40 -20.38
C GLN A 285 -3.78 17.36 -20.29
N LYS A 286 -4.48 18.11 -21.16
CA LYS A 286 -5.95 18.14 -21.21
C LYS A 286 -6.52 16.79 -21.67
N ALA A 287 -5.95 16.22 -22.73
CA ALA A 287 -6.37 14.91 -23.25
C ALA A 287 -6.14 13.81 -22.21
N PHE A 288 -5.01 13.85 -21.53
CA PHE A 288 -4.66 12.93 -20.46
C PHE A 288 -5.63 13.04 -19.28
N GLY A 289 -5.96 14.24 -18.81
CA GLY A 289 -6.95 14.43 -17.74
C GLY A 289 -8.33 13.90 -18.13
N THR A 290 -8.76 14.12 -19.40
CA THR A 290 -10.02 13.55 -19.91
C THR A 290 -9.97 12.01 -19.95
N PHE A 291 -8.86 11.45 -20.42
CA PHE A 291 -8.65 10.00 -20.47
C PHE A 291 -8.71 9.36 -19.07
N LEU A 292 -8.01 9.94 -18.08
CA LEU A 292 -8.05 9.46 -16.69
C LEU A 292 -9.45 9.52 -16.08
N THR A 293 -10.19 10.60 -16.35
CA THR A 293 -11.58 10.75 -15.85
C THR A 293 -12.49 9.66 -16.43
N ARG A 294 -12.31 9.32 -17.70
CA ARG A 294 -13.11 8.29 -18.36
C ARG A 294 -12.70 6.87 -17.93
N LEU A 295 -11.42 6.61 -17.70
CA LEU A 295 -10.94 5.33 -17.16
C LEU A 295 -11.54 4.98 -15.79
N GLY A 296 -11.97 5.95 -15.01
CA GLY A 296 -12.73 5.70 -13.79
C GLY A 296 -14.14 5.14 -14.01
N LYS A 297 -14.64 5.13 -15.28
CA LYS A 297 -16.01 4.75 -15.62
C LYS A 297 -16.10 3.72 -16.74
N GLU A 298 -15.09 3.60 -17.55
CA GLU A 298 -15.05 2.79 -18.77
C GLU A 298 -13.74 1.98 -18.83
N PRO A 299 -13.76 0.75 -19.37
CA PRO A 299 -12.54 -0.02 -19.56
C PRO A 299 -11.62 0.66 -20.59
N VAL A 300 -10.32 0.47 -20.41
CA VAL A 300 -9.34 0.97 -21.39
C VAL A 300 -9.53 0.29 -22.75
N SER A 301 -9.67 1.08 -23.80
CA SER A 301 -9.76 0.61 -25.19
C SER A 301 -9.05 1.59 -26.14
N GLU A 302 -8.75 1.12 -27.35
CA GLU A 302 -8.12 1.99 -28.35
C GLU A 302 -9.09 3.06 -28.85
N GLU A 303 -10.40 2.78 -28.88
CA GLU A 303 -11.47 3.72 -29.24
C GLU A 303 -11.51 4.86 -28.21
N LEU A 304 -11.60 4.52 -26.92
CA LEU A 304 -11.55 5.51 -25.83
C LEU A 304 -10.29 6.37 -25.92
N PHE A 305 -9.14 5.74 -26.18
CA PHE A 305 -7.87 6.45 -26.32
C PHE A 305 -7.89 7.41 -27.52
N LYS A 306 -8.35 6.97 -28.71
CA LYS A 306 -8.50 7.80 -29.90
C LYS A 306 -9.43 8.99 -29.68
N GLU A 307 -10.53 8.79 -28.95
CA GLU A 307 -11.46 9.86 -28.63
C GLU A 307 -10.82 10.95 -27.75
N CYS A 308 -9.95 10.55 -26.81
CA CYS A 308 -9.28 11.49 -25.90
C CYS A 308 -8.07 12.18 -26.56
N PHE A 309 -7.14 11.40 -27.12
CA PHE A 309 -5.86 11.90 -27.63
C PHE A 309 -5.90 12.30 -29.11
N LYS A 310 -6.98 12.00 -29.85
CA LYS A 310 -7.14 12.20 -31.29
C LYS A 310 -6.06 11.50 -32.14
N MET A 311 -5.54 10.37 -31.62
CA MET A 311 -4.58 9.51 -32.29
C MET A 311 -4.68 8.07 -31.79
N ASP A 312 -4.25 7.12 -32.63
CA ASP A 312 -4.22 5.71 -32.30
C ASP A 312 -2.99 5.33 -31.45
N TYR A 313 -2.99 4.11 -30.94
CA TYR A 313 -1.90 3.57 -30.13
C TYR A 313 -0.55 3.57 -30.87
N LYS A 314 -0.55 3.23 -32.16
CA LYS A 314 0.69 3.19 -32.97
C LYS A 314 1.33 4.58 -33.10
N LYS A 315 0.51 5.58 -33.39
CA LYS A 315 0.97 6.96 -33.53
C LYS A 315 1.46 7.51 -32.19
N MET A 316 0.73 7.23 -31.08
CA MET A 316 1.17 7.64 -29.75
C MET A 316 2.48 6.97 -29.35
N LEU A 317 2.70 5.70 -29.72
CA LEU A 317 3.96 4.99 -29.43
C LEU A 317 5.14 5.63 -30.18
N MET A 318 4.92 6.10 -31.42
CA MET A 318 5.94 6.86 -32.17
C MET A 318 6.22 8.23 -31.54
N GLU A 319 5.17 8.94 -31.10
CA GLU A 319 5.33 10.22 -30.37
C GLU A 319 6.11 10.00 -29.06
N LEU A 320 5.80 8.94 -28.33
CA LEU A 320 6.51 8.60 -27.10
C LEU A 320 7.99 8.26 -27.39
N ARG A 321 8.29 7.50 -28.46
CA ARG A 321 9.66 7.23 -28.88
C ARG A 321 10.40 8.54 -29.19
N GLY A 322 9.80 9.41 -29.97
CA GLY A 322 10.38 10.73 -30.28
C GLY A 322 10.57 11.59 -29.03
N TYR A 323 9.67 11.46 -28.04
CA TYR A 323 9.83 12.14 -26.76
C TYR A 323 11.03 11.64 -25.97
N ILE A 324 11.22 10.31 -25.92
CA ILE A 324 12.34 9.68 -25.22
C ILE A 324 13.68 10.07 -25.89
N ASP A 325 13.72 10.08 -27.21
CA ASP A 325 14.98 10.21 -27.96
C ASP A 325 15.43 11.68 -28.16
N PHE A 326 14.49 12.63 -28.24
CA PHE A 326 14.78 13.96 -28.75
C PHE A 326 14.20 15.13 -27.96
N CYS A 327 13.55 14.92 -26.83
CA CYS A 327 12.91 16.02 -26.13
C CYS A 327 13.80 16.66 -25.07
N ASP A 328 13.65 17.99 -25.03
CA ASP A 328 14.08 18.81 -23.90
C ASP A 328 13.07 18.63 -22.77
N TYR A 329 13.51 18.09 -21.64
CA TYR A 329 12.63 17.70 -20.55
C TYR A 329 12.35 18.87 -19.63
N GLN A 330 11.07 19.22 -19.50
CA GLN A 330 10.64 20.28 -18.62
C GLN A 330 10.39 19.78 -17.21
N HIS A 331 10.73 20.57 -16.23
CA HIS A 331 10.46 20.34 -14.82
C HIS A 331 9.95 21.62 -14.15
N GLN A 332 9.54 21.54 -12.91
CA GLN A 332 9.06 22.67 -12.14
C GLN A 332 9.94 22.86 -10.90
N GLU A 333 10.28 24.12 -10.63
CA GLU A 333 10.97 24.52 -9.42
C GLU A 333 10.04 25.38 -8.56
N TYR A 334 9.91 25.00 -7.30
CA TYR A 334 9.13 25.72 -6.30
C TYR A 334 10.09 26.31 -5.28
N VAL A 335 10.20 27.63 -5.26
CA VAL A 335 10.98 28.33 -4.23
C VAL A 335 10.11 28.50 -2.99
N LEU A 336 10.56 27.97 -1.87
CA LEU A 336 9.86 28.06 -0.61
C LEU A 336 10.07 29.45 0.01
N LYS A 337 8.97 30.07 0.44
CA LYS A 337 9.00 31.36 1.13
C LYS A 337 9.01 31.14 2.64
N GLY A 338 9.79 31.92 3.37
CA GLY A 338 9.87 31.84 4.83
C GLY A 338 10.97 30.90 5.32
N GLU A 339 10.69 30.15 6.38
CA GLU A 339 11.68 29.27 7.04
C GLU A 339 12.01 27.99 6.25
N GLY A 340 11.35 27.77 5.12
CA GLY A 340 11.51 26.57 4.30
C GLY A 340 10.72 25.37 4.86
N LEU A 341 11.10 24.15 4.45
CA LEU A 341 10.54 22.92 5.01
C LEU A 341 11.01 22.75 6.45
N GLY A 342 10.09 22.42 7.33
CA GLY A 342 10.38 22.24 8.75
C GLY A 342 11.45 21.16 8.98
N SER A 343 12.29 21.37 9.99
CA SER A 343 13.26 20.34 10.39
C SER A 343 12.63 19.15 11.14
N GLY A 344 11.28 19.11 11.21
CA GLY A 344 10.54 18.10 11.95
C GLY A 344 10.86 18.08 13.47
N LYS A 345 10.06 17.37 14.23
CA LYS A 345 10.44 17.04 15.62
C LYS A 345 11.49 15.93 15.58
N PRO A 346 12.51 15.95 16.46
CA PRO A 346 13.47 14.87 16.56
C PRO A 346 12.73 13.53 16.74
N LEU A 347 13.07 12.53 15.95
CA LEU A 347 12.51 11.19 16.10
C LEU A 347 12.99 10.61 17.44
N VAL A 348 12.04 10.23 18.29
CA VAL A 348 12.35 9.57 19.57
C VAL A 348 12.30 8.06 19.36
N LEU A 349 13.47 7.44 19.30
CA LEU A 349 13.62 5.99 19.23
C LEU A 349 13.71 5.42 20.64
N ARG A 350 12.94 4.37 20.91
CA ARG A 350 13.00 3.57 22.14
C ARG A 350 13.16 2.09 21.81
N ASP A 351 13.47 1.28 22.79
CA ASP A 351 13.41 -0.17 22.64
C ASP A 351 11.97 -0.58 22.36
N ALA A 352 11.79 -1.44 21.36
CA ALA A 352 10.51 -2.02 21.05
C ALA A 352 10.13 -3.07 22.11
N THR A 353 8.86 -3.08 22.52
CA THR A 353 8.33 -4.16 23.36
C THR A 353 8.25 -5.46 22.55
N GLN A 354 8.22 -6.60 23.23
CA GLN A 354 8.06 -7.89 22.54
C GLN A 354 6.73 -7.98 21.80
N SER A 355 5.67 -7.34 22.32
CA SER A 355 4.37 -7.21 21.65
C SER A 355 4.46 -6.46 20.34
N GLU A 356 5.15 -5.32 20.32
CA GLU A 356 5.33 -4.51 19.10
C GLU A 356 6.15 -5.26 18.05
N VAL A 357 7.27 -5.88 18.45
CA VAL A 357 8.11 -6.68 17.55
C VAL A 357 7.30 -7.82 16.95
N GLY A 358 6.65 -8.66 17.81
CA GLY A 358 5.91 -9.83 17.36
C GLY A 358 4.71 -9.45 16.48
N ARG A 359 3.97 -8.40 16.83
CA ARG A 359 2.83 -7.91 16.07
C ARG A 359 3.27 -7.39 14.70
N ILE A 360 4.16 -6.42 14.65
CA ILE A 360 4.56 -5.75 13.39
C ILE A 360 5.23 -6.75 12.45
N LYS A 361 6.17 -7.55 12.95
CA LYS A 361 6.82 -8.61 12.15
C LYS A 361 5.82 -9.66 11.69
N GLY A 362 4.99 -10.15 12.60
CA GLY A 362 4.01 -11.18 12.30
C GLY A 362 3.01 -10.74 11.24
N GLU A 363 2.49 -9.52 11.34
CA GLU A 363 1.59 -8.94 10.34
C GLU A 363 2.27 -8.76 8.98
N ALA A 364 3.50 -8.25 8.94
CA ALA A 364 4.26 -8.11 7.71
C ALA A 364 4.58 -9.47 7.06
N LEU A 365 4.94 -10.48 7.84
CA LEU A 365 5.14 -11.85 7.35
C LEU A 365 3.85 -12.47 6.80
N ALA A 366 2.70 -12.21 7.43
CA ALA A 366 1.40 -12.65 6.93
C ALA A 366 1.07 -12.00 5.58
N LEU A 367 1.35 -10.70 5.42
CA LEU A 367 1.22 -9.97 4.16
C LEU A 367 2.14 -10.54 3.07
N ALA A 368 3.33 -11.01 3.45
CA ALA A 368 4.29 -11.65 2.54
C ALA A 368 3.94 -13.12 2.21
N GLY A 369 2.88 -13.69 2.82
CA GLY A 369 2.47 -15.08 2.61
C GLY A 369 3.21 -16.11 3.47
N HIS A 370 4.02 -15.68 4.43
CA HIS A 370 4.77 -16.56 5.34
C HIS A 370 3.94 -16.92 6.59
N HIS A 371 2.80 -17.56 6.40
CA HIS A 371 1.81 -17.79 7.48
C HIS A 371 2.37 -18.52 8.70
N VAL A 372 3.22 -19.54 8.52
CA VAL A 372 3.82 -20.29 9.65
C VAL A 372 4.72 -19.39 10.50
N LYS A 373 5.59 -18.60 9.85
CA LYS A 373 6.48 -17.65 10.54
C LYS A 373 5.67 -16.53 11.19
N ALA A 374 4.66 -16.02 10.49
CA ALA A 374 3.75 -14.99 11.01
C ALA A 374 3.09 -15.42 12.31
N LYS A 375 2.54 -16.64 12.33
CA LYS A 375 1.94 -17.21 13.53
C LYS A 375 2.93 -17.32 14.69
N ALA A 376 4.15 -17.80 14.43
CA ALA A 376 5.19 -17.93 15.44
C ALA A 376 5.56 -16.56 16.07
N GLU A 377 5.73 -15.52 15.25
CA GLU A 377 6.03 -14.15 15.71
C GLU A 377 4.88 -13.56 16.55
N LEU A 378 3.62 -13.73 16.12
CA LEU A 378 2.45 -13.23 16.85
C LEU A 378 2.25 -13.93 18.19
N ILE A 379 2.46 -15.25 18.26
CA ILE A 379 2.19 -16.04 19.45
C ILE A 379 3.31 -15.89 20.49
N ALA A 380 4.57 -15.75 20.09
CA ALA A 380 5.70 -15.75 21.01
C ALA A 380 5.60 -14.72 22.15
N PRO A 381 5.27 -13.43 21.91
CA PRO A 381 5.07 -12.47 23.01
C PRO A 381 3.91 -12.85 23.92
N TYR A 382 2.81 -13.34 23.36
CA TYR A 382 1.64 -13.77 24.14
C TYR A 382 1.98 -14.90 25.11
N ILE A 383 2.75 -15.90 24.67
CA ILE A 383 3.20 -17.02 25.53
C ILE A 383 4.13 -16.50 26.64
N ARG A 384 4.93 -15.47 26.37
CA ARG A 384 5.80 -14.81 27.36
C ARG A 384 5.04 -13.92 28.35
N GLY A 385 3.73 -13.84 28.26
CA GLY A 385 2.88 -13.10 29.19
C GLY A 385 2.42 -11.72 28.70
N GLU A 386 2.80 -11.31 27.50
CA GLU A 386 2.35 -10.05 26.93
C GLU A 386 0.84 -10.08 26.60
N ARG A 387 0.14 -9.00 26.91
CA ARG A 387 -1.33 -8.89 26.74
C ARG A 387 -1.73 -7.55 26.12
N GLU A 388 -0.85 -6.96 25.34
CA GLU A 388 -1.13 -5.70 24.68
C GLU A 388 -2.34 -5.84 23.73
N PRO A 389 -3.31 -4.91 23.78
CA PRO A 389 -4.55 -5.00 23.02
C PRO A 389 -4.38 -5.11 21.50
N LEU A 390 -3.38 -4.41 20.91
CA LEU A 390 -3.10 -4.51 19.48
C LEU A 390 -2.54 -5.89 19.09
N LEU A 391 -1.73 -6.52 19.97
CA LEU A 391 -1.27 -7.89 19.77
C LEU A 391 -2.46 -8.87 19.80
N LEU A 392 -3.39 -8.70 20.74
CA LEU A 392 -4.60 -9.52 20.81
C LEU A 392 -5.46 -9.35 19.55
N ALA A 393 -5.59 -8.11 19.05
CA ALA A 393 -6.28 -7.84 17.80
C ALA A 393 -5.63 -8.55 16.61
N ALA A 394 -4.31 -8.49 16.50
CA ALA A 394 -3.55 -9.16 15.45
C ALA A 394 -3.70 -10.70 15.51
N LEU A 395 -3.58 -11.28 16.70
CA LEU A 395 -3.82 -12.72 16.93
C LEU A 395 -5.23 -13.13 16.52
N GLY A 396 -6.24 -12.37 16.95
CA GLY A 396 -7.63 -12.64 16.64
C GLY A 396 -7.94 -12.60 15.16
N LEU A 397 -7.45 -11.59 14.46
CA LEU A 397 -7.64 -11.45 13.02
C LEU A 397 -6.85 -12.51 12.22
N TYR A 398 -5.65 -12.86 12.70
CA TYR A 398 -4.86 -13.94 12.10
C TYR A 398 -5.59 -15.29 12.22
N ASP A 399 -6.03 -15.67 13.43
CA ASP A 399 -6.74 -16.93 13.68
C ASP A 399 -8.07 -16.99 12.92
N ARG A 400 -8.80 -15.88 12.84
CA ARG A 400 -10.02 -15.76 12.03
C ARG A 400 -9.77 -16.05 10.54
N ALA A 401 -8.65 -15.57 10.02
CA ALA A 401 -8.28 -15.77 8.61
C ALA A 401 -7.74 -17.18 8.31
N HIS A 402 -7.19 -17.88 9.31
CA HIS A 402 -6.47 -19.14 9.14
C HIS A 402 -7.13 -20.35 9.85
N GLY A 403 -8.41 -20.24 10.21
CA GLY A 403 -9.25 -21.39 10.54
C GLY A 403 -9.41 -21.74 12.01
N ASP A 404 -8.91 -20.95 12.95
CA ASP A 404 -9.20 -21.14 14.40
C ASP A 404 -10.27 -20.12 14.86
N GLU A 405 -11.51 -20.37 14.48
CA GLU A 405 -12.61 -19.43 14.72
C GLU A 405 -12.88 -19.18 16.21
N VAL A 406 -12.81 -20.21 17.04
CA VAL A 406 -13.12 -20.09 18.48
C VAL A 406 -12.08 -19.22 19.18
N ARG A 407 -10.81 -19.51 18.93
CA ARG A 407 -9.72 -18.73 19.50
C ARG A 407 -9.68 -17.31 18.93
N GLY A 408 -9.86 -17.17 17.60
CA GLY A 408 -9.94 -15.88 16.92
C GLY A 408 -11.03 -14.99 17.51
N ARG A 409 -12.23 -15.55 17.75
CA ARG A 409 -13.34 -14.84 18.38
C ARG A 409 -12.98 -14.34 19.78
N THR A 410 -12.38 -15.18 20.63
CA THR A 410 -12.01 -14.82 21.99
C THR A 410 -11.02 -13.64 22.01
N PHE A 411 -10.00 -13.66 21.14
CA PHE A 411 -9.05 -12.56 21.02
C PHE A 411 -9.70 -11.27 20.48
N ILE A 412 -10.59 -11.38 19.49
CA ILE A 412 -11.33 -10.25 18.93
C ILE A 412 -12.22 -9.60 19.98
N GLU A 413 -12.94 -10.40 20.78
CA GLU A 413 -13.78 -9.89 21.87
C GLU A 413 -12.96 -9.18 22.95
N ALA A 414 -11.81 -9.75 23.33
CA ALA A 414 -10.91 -9.13 24.31
C ALA A 414 -10.32 -7.80 23.81
N ALA A 415 -9.85 -7.75 22.55
CA ALA A 415 -9.31 -6.53 21.96
C ALA A 415 -10.39 -5.46 21.77
N ALA A 416 -11.63 -5.84 21.40
CA ALA A 416 -12.76 -4.92 21.29
C ALA A 416 -13.15 -4.34 22.66
N ALA A 417 -13.11 -5.13 23.73
CA ALA A 417 -13.35 -4.66 25.09
C ALA A 417 -12.30 -3.62 25.52
N ALA A 418 -11.06 -3.74 25.05
CA ALA A 418 -9.99 -2.76 25.26
C ALA A 418 -10.10 -1.53 24.32
N LYS A 419 -11.12 -1.45 23.48
CA LYS A 419 -11.41 -0.32 22.55
C LYS A 419 -10.27 0.00 21.58
N VAL A 420 -9.63 -1.01 21.02
CA VAL A 420 -8.57 -0.85 20.04
C VAL A 420 -9.08 -0.11 18.80
N THR A 421 -8.30 0.84 18.27
CA THR A 421 -8.61 1.50 16.99
C THR A 421 -8.17 0.59 15.83
N ARG A 422 -9.09 -0.26 15.38
CA ARG A 422 -8.87 -1.19 14.27
C ARG A 422 -10.22 -1.60 13.65
N PRO A 423 -10.68 -0.95 12.58
CA PRO A 423 -12.02 -1.16 12.05
C PRO A 423 -12.32 -2.60 11.65
N ARG A 424 -11.32 -3.33 11.11
CA ARG A 424 -11.46 -4.75 10.75
C ARG A 424 -11.83 -5.64 11.95
N LEU A 425 -11.31 -5.34 13.12
CA LEU A 425 -11.62 -6.07 14.35
C LEU A 425 -13.13 -6.04 14.63
N TYR A 426 -13.73 -4.85 14.54
CA TYR A 426 -15.15 -4.65 14.81
C TYR A 426 -16.03 -5.24 13.71
N LEU A 427 -15.57 -5.22 12.47
CA LEU A 427 -16.26 -5.90 11.38
C LEU A 427 -16.33 -7.41 11.61
N GLU A 428 -15.20 -8.05 12.00
CA GLU A 428 -15.21 -9.49 12.28
C GLU A 428 -16.03 -9.82 13.53
N LEU A 429 -16.03 -8.97 14.55
CA LEU A 429 -16.93 -9.11 15.71
C LEU A 429 -18.40 -9.07 15.29
N ALA A 430 -18.76 -8.15 14.39
CA ALA A 430 -20.12 -8.07 13.85
C ALA A 430 -20.49 -9.33 13.05
N ARG A 431 -19.55 -9.87 12.27
CA ARG A 431 -19.74 -11.11 11.52
C ARG A 431 -19.98 -12.32 12.43
N TYR A 432 -19.28 -12.41 13.54
CA TYR A 432 -19.56 -13.46 14.55
C TYR A 432 -20.98 -13.30 15.12
N ARG A 433 -21.38 -12.09 15.49
CA ARG A 433 -22.74 -11.82 16.00
C ARG A 433 -23.82 -12.09 14.95
N TYR A 434 -23.53 -11.79 13.70
CA TYR A 434 -24.41 -12.10 12.57
C TYR A 434 -24.57 -13.62 12.38
N ALA A 435 -23.48 -14.37 12.44
CA ALA A 435 -23.52 -15.84 12.38
C ALA A 435 -24.29 -16.45 13.57
N ASP A 436 -24.10 -15.91 14.79
CA ASP A 436 -24.88 -16.32 15.97
C ASP A 436 -26.38 -16.09 15.78
N ALA A 437 -26.76 -14.94 15.19
CA ALA A 437 -28.16 -14.61 14.90
C ALA A 437 -28.75 -15.54 13.84
N LEU A 438 -27.99 -15.90 12.81
CA LEU A 438 -28.41 -16.89 11.79
C LEU A 438 -28.60 -18.28 12.39
N ALA A 439 -27.74 -18.69 13.35
CA ALA A 439 -27.85 -19.98 14.02
C ALA A 439 -29.04 -20.07 14.99
N LYS A 440 -29.55 -18.93 15.46
CA LYS A 440 -30.67 -18.84 16.39
C LYS A 440 -31.60 -17.69 15.96
N PRO A 441 -32.30 -17.83 14.82
CA PRO A 441 -33.18 -16.78 14.33
C PRO A 441 -34.35 -16.57 15.31
N GLY A 442 -34.88 -15.36 15.29
CA GLY A 442 -36.09 -15.03 16.03
C GLY A 442 -37.37 -15.62 15.40
N ALA A 443 -38.53 -15.19 15.87
CA ALA A 443 -39.79 -15.62 15.32
C ALA A 443 -39.92 -15.28 13.83
N GLY A 444 -40.32 -16.25 13.02
CA GLY A 444 -40.49 -16.07 11.57
C GLY A 444 -39.18 -16.04 10.77
N GLU A 445 -38.11 -16.65 11.30
CA GLU A 445 -36.75 -16.71 10.69
C GLU A 445 -36.07 -15.34 10.52
N ASN A 446 -36.64 -14.26 11.08
CA ASN A 446 -36.05 -12.93 11.05
C ASN A 446 -35.24 -12.67 12.34
N PHE A 447 -34.31 -11.70 12.27
CA PHE A 447 -33.57 -11.25 13.44
C PHE A 447 -34.45 -10.37 14.35
N SER A 448 -34.32 -10.60 15.66
CA SER A 448 -34.93 -9.70 16.64
C SER A 448 -34.24 -8.34 16.70
N ALA A 449 -34.89 -7.33 17.27
CA ALA A 449 -34.30 -6.01 17.47
C ALA A 449 -33.01 -6.05 18.26
N GLU A 450 -32.91 -6.92 19.28
CA GLU A 450 -31.70 -7.12 20.08
C GLU A 450 -30.57 -7.73 19.25
N GLN A 451 -30.87 -8.70 18.38
CA GLN A 451 -29.88 -9.31 17.49
C GLN A 451 -29.35 -8.29 16.48
N VAL A 452 -30.23 -7.53 15.85
CA VAL A 452 -29.84 -6.45 14.92
C VAL A 452 -28.99 -5.41 15.65
N SER A 453 -29.40 -4.95 16.81
CA SER A 453 -28.63 -4.00 17.62
C SER A 453 -27.26 -4.53 18.00
N ALA A 454 -27.18 -5.80 18.39
CA ALA A 454 -25.91 -6.46 18.71
C ALA A 454 -24.94 -6.53 17.52
N ILE A 455 -25.46 -6.76 16.30
CA ILE A 455 -24.66 -6.78 15.05
C ILE A 455 -24.21 -5.37 14.70
N LEU A 456 -25.12 -4.38 14.77
CA LEU A 456 -24.83 -3.01 14.36
C LEU A 456 -23.86 -2.29 15.31
N ALA A 457 -23.87 -2.58 16.60
CA ALA A 457 -23.05 -1.87 17.59
C ALA A 457 -21.54 -1.86 17.23
N PRO A 458 -20.86 -2.97 16.90
CA PRO A 458 -19.47 -2.93 16.46
C PRO A 458 -19.32 -2.29 15.07
N LEU A 459 -20.28 -2.41 14.16
CA LEU A 459 -20.21 -1.78 12.84
C LEU A 459 -20.26 -0.25 12.92
N LEU A 460 -21.00 0.31 13.85
CA LEU A 460 -21.03 1.75 14.10
C LEU A 460 -19.68 2.26 14.62
N ILE A 461 -18.94 1.43 15.36
CA ILE A 461 -17.56 1.76 15.77
C ILE A 461 -16.63 1.67 14.56
N ALA A 462 -16.72 0.60 13.76
CA ALA A 462 -15.88 0.40 12.57
C ALA A 462 -16.09 1.53 11.54
N ARG A 463 -17.34 1.98 11.35
CA ARG A 463 -17.72 3.00 10.37
C ARG A 463 -17.00 4.33 10.54
N VAL A 464 -16.77 4.75 11.79
CA VAL A 464 -16.10 6.02 12.12
C VAL A 464 -14.60 5.93 12.21
N GLN A 465 -14.04 4.71 12.13
CA GLN A 465 -12.60 4.47 12.12
C GLN A 465 -12.12 4.34 10.67
N PRO A 466 -11.13 5.12 10.23
CA PRO A 466 -10.53 4.91 8.92
C PRO A 466 -9.60 3.67 8.91
N PRO A 467 -9.42 3.00 7.75
CA PRO A 467 -10.06 3.27 6.47
C PRO A 467 -11.51 2.83 6.44
N SER A 468 -12.37 3.60 5.73
CA SER A 468 -13.75 3.16 5.48
C SER A 468 -13.72 1.86 4.67
N MET A 469 -14.51 0.87 5.10
CA MET A 469 -14.57 -0.44 4.47
C MET A 469 -15.98 -0.71 3.92
N PRO A 470 -16.11 -1.11 2.63
CA PRO A 470 -17.42 -1.41 2.05
C PRO A 470 -18.12 -2.55 2.78
N GLU A 471 -17.37 -3.53 3.28
CA GLU A 471 -17.91 -4.68 4.01
C GLU A 471 -18.65 -4.29 5.30
N VAL A 472 -18.33 -3.14 5.90
CA VAL A 472 -19.05 -2.63 7.08
C VAL A 472 -20.49 -2.31 6.69
N TYR A 473 -20.70 -1.60 5.59
CA TYR A 473 -22.02 -1.24 5.08
C TYR A 473 -22.78 -2.45 4.51
N GLU A 474 -22.05 -3.37 3.87
CA GLU A 474 -22.64 -4.64 3.38
C GLU A 474 -23.24 -5.46 4.53
N VAL A 475 -22.51 -5.62 5.64
CA VAL A 475 -23.02 -6.34 6.83
C VAL A 475 -24.16 -5.57 7.51
N MET A 476 -24.14 -4.22 7.51
CA MET A 476 -25.27 -3.42 7.98
C MET A 476 -26.52 -3.68 7.15
N THR A 477 -26.41 -3.64 5.82
CA THR A 477 -27.55 -3.91 4.92
C THR A 477 -28.08 -5.33 5.09
N ASP A 478 -27.19 -6.31 5.23
CA ASP A 478 -27.58 -7.71 5.47
C ASP A 478 -28.33 -7.85 6.81
N ALA A 479 -27.87 -7.18 7.89
CA ALA A 479 -28.55 -7.21 9.18
C ALA A 479 -29.96 -6.62 9.12
N TRP A 480 -30.12 -5.47 8.45
CA TRP A 480 -31.46 -4.86 8.26
C TRP A 480 -32.34 -5.64 7.29
N ALA A 481 -31.78 -6.28 6.28
CA ALA A 481 -32.55 -7.12 5.35
C ALA A 481 -33.19 -8.32 6.07
N HIS A 482 -32.50 -8.89 7.07
CA HIS A 482 -33.01 -9.98 7.91
C HIS A 482 -33.80 -9.49 9.14
N SER A 483 -33.93 -8.18 9.35
CA SER A 483 -34.68 -7.64 10.50
C SER A 483 -36.18 -7.85 10.35
N ALA A 484 -36.82 -8.26 11.42
CA ALA A 484 -38.28 -8.27 11.53
C ALA A 484 -38.88 -6.85 11.50
N GLU A 485 -38.11 -5.85 11.94
CA GLU A 485 -38.52 -4.45 11.98
C GLU A 485 -38.18 -3.71 10.69
N THR A 486 -38.98 -2.72 10.35
CA THR A 486 -38.69 -1.81 9.24
C THR A 486 -37.52 -0.90 9.61
N PRO A 487 -36.53 -0.69 8.71
CA PRO A 487 -35.46 0.26 8.95
C PRO A 487 -35.97 1.67 9.24
N LYS A 488 -35.35 2.37 10.18
CA LYS A 488 -35.63 3.75 10.49
C LYS A 488 -35.00 4.69 9.47
N ARG A 489 -35.45 5.93 9.42
CA ARG A 489 -34.86 6.94 8.54
C ARG A 489 -33.36 7.12 8.77
N ASP A 490 -32.92 7.10 10.03
CA ASP A 490 -31.51 7.23 10.38
C ASP A 490 -30.67 6.06 9.88
N ASP A 491 -31.21 4.84 9.82
CA ASP A 491 -30.57 3.67 9.25
C ASP A 491 -30.30 3.87 7.75
N VAL A 492 -31.26 4.48 7.03
CA VAL A 492 -31.11 4.81 5.61
C VAL A 492 -30.01 5.86 5.38
N LEU A 493 -29.78 6.80 6.31
CA LEU A 493 -28.68 7.76 6.21
C LEU A 493 -27.32 7.07 6.22
N PHE A 494 -27.13 5.97 6.97
CA PHE A 494 -25.91 5.17 6.91
C PHE A 494 -25.73 4.49 5.54
N LEU A 495 -26.83 4.06 4.91
CA LEU A 495 -26.76 3.49 3.56
C LEU A 495 -26.37 4.55 2.51
N ILE A 496 -26.88 5.76 2.63
CA ILE A 496 -26.51 6.89 1.77
C ILE A 496 -25.00 7.17 1.90
N GLU A 497 -24.47 7.16 3.12
CA GLU A 497 -23.04 7.32 3.37
C GLU A 497 -22.23 6.21 2.71
N GLY A 498 -22.65 4.94 2.89
CA GLY A 498 -21.97 3.78 2.29
C GLY A 498 -21.93 3.86 0.77
N VAL A 499 -23.05 4.19 0.13
CA VAL A 499 -23.13 4.37 -1.33
C VAL A 499 -22.27 5.54 -1.80
N ARG A 500 -22.18 6.63 -1.03
CA ARG A 500 -21.32 7.78 -1.35
C ARG A 500 -19.84 7.41 -1.35
N PHE A 501 -19.41 6.57 -0.40
CA PHE A 501 -18.03 6.12 -0.33
C PHE A 501 -17.71 5.03 -1.37
N PHE A 502 -18.68 4.16 -1.68
CA PHE A 502 -18.49 2.97 -2.51
C PHE A 502 -19.55 2.85 -3.61
N PRO A 503 -19.61 3.81 -4.54
CA PRO A 503 -20.71 3.90 -5.52
C PRO A 503 -20.78 2.73 -6.51
N GLY A 504 -19.71 1.96 -6.69
CA GLY A 504 -19.65 0.81 -7.61
C GLY A 504 -20.08 -0.54 -7.01
N ARG A 505 -20.56 -0.58 -5.75
CA ARG A 505 -20.97 -1.83 -5.06
C ARG A 505 -22.42 -2.18 -5.36
N LEU A 506 -22.66 -2.91 -6.46
CA LEU A 506 -24.01 -3.23 -6.95
C LEU A 506 -24.90 -3.91 -5.91
N ARG A 507 -24.36 -4.91 -5.15
CA ARG A 507 -25.12 -5.59 -4.09
C ARG A 507 -25.59 -4.60 -3.02
N MET A 508 -24.72 -3.72 -2.57
CA MET A 508 -25.05 -2.69 -1.57
C MET A 508 -26.08 -1.71 -2.13
N LEU A 509 -25.96 -1.27 -3.39
CA LEU A 509 -26.93 -0.40 -4.05
C LEU A 509 -28.31 -1.03 -4.11
N TYR A 510 -28.40 -2.30 -4.52
CA TYR A 510 -29.65 -3.04 -4.57
C TYR A 510 -30.30 -3.14 -3.18
N GLN A 511 -29.55 -3.59 -2.17
CA GLN A 511 -30.06 -3.70 -0.80
C GLN A 511 -30.47 -2.34 -0.24
N ALA A 512 -29.68 -1.29 -0.49
CA ALA A 512 -30.01 0.07 -0.08
C ALA A 512 -31.31 0.57 -0.72
N ALA A 513 -31.55 0.27 -2.00
CA ALA A 513 -32.80 0.60 -2.67
C ALA A 513 -34.00 -0.09 -2.00
N VAL A 514 -33.90 -1.41 -1.76
CA VAL A 514 -34.96 -2.21 -1.11
C VAL A 514 -35.24 -1.70 0.31
N LEU A 515 -34.20 -1.46 1.12
CA LEU A 515 -34.34 -1.00 2.49
C LEU A 515 -34.90 0.43 2.57
N SER A 516 -34.54 1.32 1.64
CA SER A 516 -35.09 2.67 1.54
C SER A 516 -36.59 2.63 1.18
N ALA A 517 -36.97 1.73 0.26
CA ALA A 517 -38.40 1.54 -0.07
C ALA A 517 -39.18 1.00 1.13
N ARG A 518 -38.64 0.04 1.89
CA ARG A 518 -39.27 -0.44 3.15
C ARG A 518 -39.39 0.66 4.19
N ALA A 519 -38.46 1.60 4.25
CA ALA A 519 -38.50 2.78 5.12
C ALA A 519 -39.42 3.91 4.59
N ASN A 520 -40.19 3.67 3.52
CA ASN A 520 -41.03 4.64 2.82
C ASN A 520 -40.27 5.89 2.31
N MET A 521 -38.98 5.74 1.98
CA MET A 521 -38.14 6.78 1.38
C MET A 521 -38.00 6.51 -0.14
N LEU A 522 -39.11 6.65 -0.87
CA LEU A 522 -39.19 6.21 -2.28
C LEU A 522 -38.27 6.96 -3.22
N ASP A 523 -38.03 8.26 -3.00
CA ASP A 523 -37.12 9.07 -3.81
C ASP A 523 -35.67 8.55 -3.68
N VAL A 524 -35.25 8.18 -2.46
CA VAL A 524 -33.92 7.62 -2.18
C VAL A 524 -33.79 6.22 -2.80
N ALA A 525 -34.83 5.40 -2.66
CA ALA A 525 -34.87 4.07 -3.27
C ALA A 525 -34.72 4.14 -4.80
N HIS A 526 -35.45 5.05 -5.44
CA HIS A 526 -35.36 5.29 -6.88
C HIS A 526 -33.96 5.74 -7.29
N ALA A 527 -33.37 6.71 -6.56
CA ALA A 527 -32.01 7.18 -6.84
C ALA A 527 -30.96 6.06 -6.75
N PHE A 528 -31.06 5.16 -5.77
CA PHE A 528 -30.17 4.00 -5.65
C PHE A 528 -30.36 3.00 -6.80
N ALA A 529 -31.62 2.73 -7.19
CA ALA A 529 -31.91 1.84 -8.31
C ALA A 529 -31.37 2.39 -9.64
N GLU A 530 -31.59 3.68 -9.94
CA GLU A 530 -31.02 4.34 -11.12
C GLU A 530 -29.49 4.30 -11.14
N HIS A 531 -28.87 4.52 -9.98
CA HIS A 531 -27.43 4.47 -9.87
C HIS A 531 -26.90 3.05 -10.12
N GLY A 532 -27.58 2.03 -9.57
CA GLY A 532 -27.25 0.62 -9.80
C GLY A 532 -27.29 0.23 -11.26
N VAL A 533 -28.34 0.65 -11.99
CA VAL A 533 -28.47 0.40 -13.42
C VAL A 533 -27.30 1.01 -14.24
N LYS A 534 -26.82 2.20 -13.86
CA LYS A 534 -25.68 2.84 -14.54
C LYS A 534 -24.35 2.09 -14.37
N PHE A 535 -24.20 1.32 -13.31
CA PHE A 535 -22.99 0.54 -13.01
C PHE A 535 -23.14 -0.96 -13.33
N ALA A 536 -24.33 -1.41 -13.70
CA ALA A 536 -24.54 -2.80 -14.09
C ALA A 536 -23.75 -3.14 -15.36
N PRO A 537 -23.02 -4.25 -15.39
CA PRO A 537 -22.22 -4.64 -16.56
C PRO A 537 -23.08 -5.06 -17.76
N ASP A 538 -24.33 -5.46 -17.53
CA ASP A 538 -25.33 -5.75 -18.57
C ASP A 538 -26.66 -5.06 -18.20
N PRO A 539 -27.17 -4.15 -19.07
CA PRO A 539 -28.47 -3.50 -18.85
C PRO A 539 -29.66 -4.45 -18.89
N LYS A 540 -29.48 -5.71 -19.26
CA LYS A 540 -30.51 -6.75 -19.34
C LYS A 540 -30.50 -7.74 -18.16
N GLY A 541 -29.52 -7.63 -17.25
CA GLY A 541 -29.38 -8.47 -16.06
C GLY A 541 -30.01 -7.91 -14.82
#